data_049c9a14012785799c2c846f84fdae3a
#
_entry.id   049c9a14012785799c2c846f84fdae3a
#
_cell.length_a   1.000
_cell.length_b   1.000
_cell.length_c   1.000
_cell.angle_alpha   90.00
_cell.angle_beta   90.00
_cell.angle_gamma   90.00
#
_symmetry.space_group_name_H-M   'P 1'
#
loop_
_entity.id
_entity.type
_entity.pdbx_description
1 polymer ?
#
loop_
_entity_poly.entity_id
_entity_poly.type
_entity_poly.pdbx_seq_one_letter_code
_entity_poly.pdbx_strand_id
1 'polypeptide(L)'
;MATISPFARPLYVMLKPVGAACNLRCEYCYYLEKSNLYKDTQKRVLTEEMLEQFTREYIEAQTSPDILFTWHGGEPLIRPLSFYRKAVELQRKYGAGRRISNSIQTNGTLLNDEWCRFLRENNWLVGISIDGPQEFHDEFRRT
;
A
#
# COMPACT_ATOMS: atom_id res chain seq x y z
N MET A 1 4.09 -29.48 13.30
CA MET A 1 3.00 -28.75 12.62
C MET A 1 2.18 -28.04 13.68
N ALA A 2 2.15 -26.72 13.67
CA ALA A 2 1.24 -25.99 14.55
C ALA A 2 -0.20 -26.26 14.10
N THR A 3 -1.02 -26.79 14.98
CA THR A 3 -2.45 -27.00 14.72
C THR A 3 -3.12 -25.64 14.61
N ILE A 4 -3.52 -25.24 13.41
CA ILE A 4 -4.29 -24.02 13.19
C ILE A 4 -5.65 -24.20 13.86
N SER A 5 -5.97 -23.34 14.82
CA SER A 5 -7.29 -23.33 15.44
C SER A 5 -8.38 -23.14 14.36
N PRO A 6 -9.46 -23.93 14.36
CA PRO A 6 -10.55 -23.76 13.39
C PRO A 6 -11.25 -22.39 13.50
N PHE A 7 -10.97 -21.64 14.58
CA PHE A 7 -11.46 -20.27 14.80
C PHE A 7 -10.42 -19.19 14.43
N ALA A 8 -9.21 -19.58 14.04
CA ALA A 8 -8.18 -18.62 13.62
C ALA A 8 -8.57 -18.03 12.27
N ARG A 9 -8.70 -16.71 12.23
CA ARG A 9 -8.95 -15.96 10.99
C ARG A 9 -7.67 -15.27 10.54
N PRO A 10 -7.40 -15.21 9.22
CA PRO A 10 -6.27 -14.45 8.73
C PRO A 10 -6.44 -12.96 9.08
N LEU A 11 -5.32 -12.32 9.41
CA LEU A 11 -5.29 -10.88 9.58
C LEU A 11 -5.35 -10.20 8.21
N TYR A 12 -6.05 -9.08 8.15
CA TYR A 12 -6.07 -8.20 6.99
C TYR A 12 -5.61 -6.81 7.41
N VAL A 13 -4.53 -6.33 6.81
CA VAL A 13 -3.93 -5.03 7.14
C VAL A 13 -3.77 -4.18 5.89
N MET A 14 -4.15 -2.93 6.00
CA MET A 14 -3.94 -1.91 4.98
C MET A 14 -2.75 -1.03 5.40
N LEU A 15 -1.68 -1.07 4.61
CA LEU A 15 -0.49 -0.25 4.82
C LEU A 15 -0.67 1.12 4.19
N LYS A 16 -0.26 2.14 4.94
CA LYS A 16 -0.27 3.55 4.49
C LYS A 16 1.14 4.13 4.56
N PRO A 17 2.00 3.88 3.56
CA PRO A 17 3.43 4.18 3.64
C PRO A 17 3.75 5.65 3.86
N VAL A 18 2.86 6.55 3.47
CA VAL A 18 2.97 8.00 3.63
C VAL A 18 1.83 8.59 4.47
N GLY A 19 1.07 7.74 5.16
CA GLY A 19 -0.10 8.19 5.92
C GLY A 19 -1.14 8.86 5.02
N ALA A 20 -1.52 10.08 5.38
CA ALA A 20 -2.50 10.89 4.64
C ALA A 20 -1.88 11.77 3.53
N ALA A 21 -0.56 11.77 3.36
CA ALA A 21 0.10 12.60 2.34
C ALA A 21 -0.34 12.20 0.93
N CYS A 22 -0.69 13.19 0.13
CA CYS A 22 -1.13 13.03 -1.25
C CYS A 22 -0.65 14.20 -2.11
N ASN A 23 -0.43 13.95 -3.37
CA ASN A 23 -0.12 14.98 -4.36
C ASN A 23 -1.38 15.60 -5.00
N LEU A 24 -2.57 15.11 -4.64
CA LEU A 24 -3.87 15.70 -5.00
C LEU A 24 -4.60 16.22 -3.74
N ARG A 25 -5.55 17.10 -3.95
CA ARG A 25 -6.43 17.68 -2.93
C ARG A 25 -7.90 17.52 -3.34
N CYS A 26 -8.32 16.29 -3.59
CA CYS A 26 -9.70 15.97 -3.98
C CYS A 26 -10.69 16.51 -2.95
N GLU A 27 -11.72 17.25 -3.35
CA GLU A 27 -12.64 17.96 -2.46
C GLU A 27 -13.35 17.04 -1.44
N TYR A 28 -13.69 15.84 -1.86
CA TYR A 28 -14.34 14.82 -1.00
C TYR A 28 -13.36 13.92 -0.25
N CYS A 29 -12.06 14.21 -0.30
CA CYS A 29 -11.06 13.31 0.27
C CYS A 29 -11.15 13.25 1.79
N TYR A 30 -11.42 12.07 2.31
CA TYR A 30 -11.47 11.77 3.73
C TYR A 30 -10.18 12.13 4.50
N TYR A 31 -9.04 12.20 3.80
CA TYR A 31 -7.75 12.49 4.42
C TYR A 31 -7.41 13.98 4.52
N LEU A 32 -8.11 14.88 3.83
CA LEU A 32 -7.79 16.32 3.83
C LEU A 32 -7.83 16.91 5.23
N GLU A 33 -8.90 16.66 5.97
CA GLU A 33 -9.03 17.15 7.36
C GLU A 33 -8.03 16.47 8.29
N LYS A 34 -7.74 15.19 8.06
CA LYS A 34 -6.85 14.39 8.91
C LYS A 34 -5.38 14.71 8.72
N SER A 35 -4.99 15.27 7.58
CA SER A 35 -3.63 15.78 7.39
C SER A 35 -3.29 16.90 8.38
N ASN A 36 -4.29 17.66 8.83
CA ASN A 36 -4.13 18.76 9.78
C ASN A 36 -3.98 18.31 11.24
N LEU A 37 -4.39 17.09 11.56
CA LEU A 37 -4.22 16.51 12.91
C LEU A 37 -2.76 16.32 13.31
N TYR A 38 -1.89 16.40 12.35
CA TYR A 38 -0.49 16.07 12.50
C TYR A 38 0.39 17.18 11.93
N LYS A 39 1.05 17.91 12.77
CA LYS A 39 1.86 19.08 12.41
C LYS A 39 3.17 18.75 11.68
N ASP A 40 3.59 17.50 11.71
CA ASP A 40 4.87 17.08 11.13
C ASP A 40 4.69 15.87 10.19
N THR A 41 4.61 16.15 8.89
CA THR A 41 4.40 15.14 7.85
C THR A 41 5.60 14.20 7.66
N GLN A 42 6.81 14.64 8.02
CA GLN A 42 8.03 13.84 7.83
C GLN A 42 8.12 12.64 8.79
N LYS A 43 7.49 12.73 9.95
CA LYS A 43 7.49 11.64 10.96
C LYS A 43 6.50 10.50 10.68
N ARG A 44 5.80 10.52 9.55
CA ARG A 44 4.72 9.56 9.26
C ARG A 44 4.99 8.67 8.07
N VAL A 45 6.19 8.69 7.62
CA VAL A 45 6.63 7.82 6.54
C VAL A 45 7.01 6.47 7.15
N LEU A 46 6.46 5.40 6.62
CA LEU A 46 6.88 4.05 6.97
C LEU A 46 8.34 3.87 6.60
N THR A 47 9.21 3.73 7.60
CA THR A 47 10.66 3.54 7.37
C THR A 47 10.95 2.12 6.88
N GLU A 48 12.14 1.87 6.33
CA GLU A 48 12.51 0.52 5.90
C GLU A 48 12.64 -0.45 7.08
N GLU A 49 13.09 0.01 8.26
CA GLU A 49 13.16 -0.78 9.48
C GLU A 49 11.76 -1.20 9.95
N MET A 50 10.82 -0.24 9.95
CA MET A 50 9.41 -0.55 10.29
C MET A 50 8.77 -1.47 9.26
N LEU A 51 9.09 -1.30 7.97
CA LEU A 51 8.62 -2.17 6.89
C LEU A 51 9.13 -3.60 7.09
N GLU A 52 10.40 -3.78 7.43
CA GLU A 52 10.98 -5.10 7.69
C GLU A 52 10.35 -5.77 8.90
N GLN A 53 10.25 -5.04 10.02
CA GLN A 53 9.61 -5.53 11.23
C GLN A 53 8.16 -5.94 10.95
N PHE A 54 7.38 -5.05 10.33
CA PHE A 54 5.99 -5.33 9.98
C PHE A 54 5.87 -6.55 9.06
N THR A 55 6.68 -6.62 8.01
CA THR A 55 6.62 -7.72 7.03
C THR A 55 6.84 -9.06 7.70
N ARG A 56 7.86 -9.16 8.55
CA ARG A 56 8.16 -10.37 9.33
C ARG A 56 7.00 -10.75 10.24
N GLU A 57 6.57 -9.83 11.10
CA GLU A 57 5.53 -10.09 12.09
C GLU A 57 4.17 -10.38 11.44
N TYR A 58 3.84 -9.68 10.35
CA TYR A 58 2.60 -9.90 9.62
C TYR A 58 2.55 -11.28 8.96
N ILE A 59 3.64 -11.73 8.37
CA ILE A 59 3.73 -13.06 7.76
C ILE A 59 3.68 -14.15 8.85
N GLU A 60 4.42 -13.98 9.96
CA GLU A 60 4.44 -14.92 11.07
C GLU A 60 3.06 -15.07 11.74
N ALA A 61 2.31 -13.98 11.86
CA ALA A 61 0.98 -13.97 12.47
C ALA A 61 -0.12 -14.58 11.60
N GLN A 62 0.13 -14.80 10.29
CA GLN A 62 -0.89 -15.35 9.40
C GLN A 62 -1.13 -16.83 9.62
N THR A 63 -2.41 -17.20 9.66
CA THR A 63 -2.87 -18.59 9.74
C THR A 63 -3.13 -19.20 8.36
N SER A 64 -3.26 -18.38 7.32
CA SER A 64 -3.46 -18.78 5.93
C SER A 64 -2.14 -18.90 5.17
N PRO A 65 -2.02 -19.85 4.22
CA PRO A 65 -0.90 -19.87 3.28
C PRO A 65 -0.94 -18.68 2.30
N ASP A 66 -2.10 -18.08 2.09
CA ASP A 66 -2.29 -16.92 1.22
C ASP A 66 -2.25 -15.63 2.05
N ILE A 67 -1.33 -14.73 1.70
CA ILE A 67 -1.11 -13.48 2.43
C ILE A 67 -1.23 -12.32 1.44
N LEU A 68 -2.14 -11.39 1.73
CA LEU A 68 -2.32 -10.18 0.93
C LEU A 68 -1.73 -8.97 1.65
N PHE A 69 -0.83 -8.27 0.97
CA PHE A 69 -0.37 -6.93 1.36
C PHE A 69 -1.17 -5.89 0.58
N THR A 70 -1.90 -5.03 1.28
CA THR A 70 -2.69 -3.96 0.68
C THR A 70 -2.06 -2.61 0.95
N TRP A 71 -1.72 -1.88 -0.11
CA TRP A 71 -1.06 -0.59 -0.06
C TRP A 71 -2.05 0.51 -0.42
N HIS A 72 -2.18 1.47 0.46
CA HIS A 72 -3.16 2.55 0.36
C HIS A 72 -2.63 3.82 1.08
N GLY A 73 -3.51 4.73 1.41
CA GLY A 73 -3.22 5.93 2.20
C GLY A 73 -3.69 7.17 1.50
N GLY A 74 -2.93 8.26 1.59
CA GLY A 74 -3.07 9.39 0.69
C GLY A 74 -2.72 8.95 -0.73
N GLU A 75 -1.50 9.19 -1.17
CA GLU A 75 -1.01 8.59 -2.42
C GLU A 75 0.22 7.71 -2.15
N PRO A 76 0.10 6.40 -2.24
CA PRO A 76 1.20 5.49 -1.89
C PRO A 76 2.42 5.64 -2.83
N LEU A 77 2.22 6.04 -4.10
CA LEU A 77 3.32 6.22 -5.06
C LEU A 77 4.20 7.45 -4.77
N ILE A 78 3.89 8.26 -3.77
CA ILE A 78 4.82 9.27 -3.23
C ILE A 78 6.07 8.60 -2.64
N ARG A 79 5.94 7.39 -2.07
CA ARG A 79 7.12 6.59 -1.74
C ARG A 79 7.82 6.17 -3.02
N PRO A 80 9.15 6.28 -3.08
CA PRO A 80 9.89 5.90 -4.28
C PRO A 80 9.77 4.41 -4.58
N LEU A 81 9.92 4.04 -5.83
CA LEU A 81 9.85 2.64 -6.28
C LEU A 81 10.85 1.72 -5.54
N SER A 82 12.01 2.26 -5.14
CA SER A 82 13.00 1.52 -4.34
C SER A 82 12.42 0.96 -3.03
N PHE A 83 11.52 1.70 -2.38
CA PHE A 83 10.82 1.22 -1.18
C PHE A 83 9.97 -0.02 -1.46
N TYR A 84 9.27 -0.06 -2.58
CA TYR A 84 8.43 -1.21 -2.96
C TYR A 84 9.26 -2.39 -3.46
N ARG A 85 10.40 -2.13 -4.10
CA ARG A 85 11.39 -3.18 -4.40
C ARG A 85 11.89 -3.83 -3.12
N LYS A 86 12.18 -3.02 -2.10
CA LYS A 86 12.55 -3.51 -0.77
C LYS A 86 11.41 -4.30 -0.12
N ALA A 87 10.17 -3.86 -0.24
CA ALA A 87 9.02 -4.59 0.27
C ALA A 87 8.92 -6.01 -0.34
N VAL A 88 9.07 -6.13 -1.66
CA VAL A 88 9.06 -7.44 -2.35
C VAL A 88 10.25 -8.32 -1.92
N GLU A 89 11.43 -7.73 -1.76
CA GLU A 89 12.62 -8.44 -1.24
C GLU A 89 12.35 -9.04 0.16
N LEU A 90 11.80 -8.23 1.06
CA LEU A 90 11.45 -8.65 2.42
C LEU A 90 10.35 -9.72 2.44
N GLN A 91 9.34 -9.59 1.59
CA GLN A 91 8.30 -10.60 1.42
C GLN A 91 8.89 -11.94 0.97
N ARG A 92 9.86 -11.93 0.06
CA ARG A 92 10.58 -13.15 -0.36
C ARG A 92 11.44 -13.72 0.77
N LYS A 93 12.11 -12.85 1.53
CA LYS A 93 12.97 -13.24 2.65
C LYS A 93 12.18 -13.96 3.75
N TYR A 94 11.02 -13.44 4.13
CA TYR A 94 10.24 -13.96 5.26
C TYR A 94 9.07 -14.85 4.86
N GLY A 95 8.68 -14.84 3.60
CA GLY A 95 7.49 -15.52 3.10
C GLY A 95 7.69 -16.92 2.53
N ALA A 96 8.79 -17.61 2.87
CA ALA A 96 9.06 -18.96 2.37
C ALA A 96 7.87 -19.91 2.61
N GLY A 97 7.39 -20.55 1.54
CA GLY A 97 6.25 -21.47 1.61
C GLY A 97 4.88 -20.80 1.70
N ARG A 98 4.81 -19.47 1.60
CA ARG A 98 3.56 -18.69 1.53
C ARG A 98 3.32 -18.17 0.12
N ARG A 99 2.05 -18.00 -0.24
CA ARG A 99 1.64 -17.31 -1.47
C ARG A 99 1.37 -15.85 -1.13
N ILE A 100 2.31 -14.98 -1.45
CA ILE A 100 2.20 -13.55 -1.15
C ILE A 100 1.73 -12.82 -2.39
N SER A 101 0.68 -12.03 -2.23
CA SER A 101 0.13 -11.12 -3.24
C SER A 101 0.12 -9.69 -2.73
N ASN A 102 0.14 -8.75 -3.65
CA ASN A 102 0.11 -7.32 -3.36
C ASN A 102 -1.01 -6.64 -4.15
N SER A 103 -1.69 -5.70 -3.50
CA SER A 103 -2.62 -4.78 -4.14
C SER A 103 -2.28 -3.34 -3.78
N ILE A 104 -2.41 -2.43 -4.72
CA ILE A 104 -2.15 -1.01 -4.49
C ILE A 104 -3.31 -0.18 -5.05
N GLN A 105 -3.77 0.79 -4.26
CA GLN A 105 -4.75 1.78 -4.69
C GLN A 105 -4.07 3.12 -4.88
N THR A 106 -4.14 3.68 -6.08
CA THR A 106 -3.46 4.92 -6.46
C THR A 106 -4.37 5.86 -7.25
N ASN A 107 -4.08 7.17 -7.19
CA ASN A 107 -4.68 8.13 -8.09
C ASN A 107 -4.12 8.04 -9.54
N GLY A 108 -3.06 7.29 -9.75
CA GLY A 108 -2.47 7.01 -11.05
C GLY A 108 -1.55 8.11 -11.61
N THR A 109 -1.52 9.32 -11.02
CA THR A 109 -0.79 10.47 -11.59
C THR A 109 0.73 10.32 -11.57
N LEU A 110 1.26 9.46 -10.71
CA LEU A 110 2.70 9.19 -10.57
C LEU A 110 3.15 7.90 -11.28
N LEU A 111 2.24 7.20 -11.94
CA LEU A 111 2.58 6.03 -12.73
C LEU A 111 3.43 6.41 -13.95
N ASN A 112 4.45 5.63 -14.20
CA ASN A 112 5.31 5.70 -15.37
C ASN A 112 5.70 4.29 -15.83
N ASP A 113 6.47 4.20 -16.90
CA ASP A 113 6.88 2.90 -17.47
C ASP A 113 7.66 2.03 -16.49
N GLU A 114 8.47 2.63 -15.62
CA GLU A 114 9.23 1.89 -14.60
C GLU A 114 8.29 1.29 -13.55
N TRP A 115 7.33 2.08 -13.06
CA TRP A 115 6.27 1.60 -12.17
C TRP A 115 5.44 0.49 -12.81
N CYS A 116 4.97 0.71 -14.03
CA CYS A 116 4.15 -0.27 -14.73
C CYS A 116 4.89 -1.59 -14.94
N ARG A 117 6.17 -1.53 -15.28
CA ARG A 117 7.03 -2.71 -15.41
C ARG A 117 7.16 -3.46 -14.08
N PHE A 118 7.48 -2.76 -13.00
CA PHE A 118 7.61 -3.35 -11.66
C PHE A 118 6.30 -4.02 -11.21
N LEU A 119 5.17 -3.34 -11.35
CA LEU A 119 3.87 -3.86 -10.93
C LEU A 119 3.49 -5.13 -11.72
N ARG A 120 3.74 -5.14 -13.03
CA ARG A 120 3.51 -6.30 -13.88
C ARG A 120 4.43 -7.47 -13.54
N GLU A 121 5.74 -7.24 -13.40
CA GLU A 121 6.73 -8.28 -13.12
C GLU A 121 6.52 -8.95 -11.76
N ASN A 122 5.93 -8.24 -10.81
CA ASN A 122 5.63 -8.76 -9.49
C ASN A 122 4.14 -9.13 -9.30
N ASN A 123 3.34 -9.13 -10.37
CA ASN A 123 1.93 -9.50 -10.38
C ASN A 123 1.07 -8.73 -9.36
N TRP A 124 1.28 -7.42 -9.26
CA TRP A 124 0.48 -6.58 -8.38
C TRP A 124 -0.90 -6.28 -8.95
N LEU A 125 -1.92 -6.37 -8.12
CA LEU A 125 -3.25 -5.85 -8.44
C LEU A 125 -3.25 -4.33 -8.25
N VAL A 126 -3.62 -3.60 -9.29
CA VAL A 126 -3.63 -2.14 -9.28
C VAL A 126 -5.05 -1.61 -9.39
N GLY A 127 -5.49 -0.89 -8.36
CA GLY A 127 -6.70 -0.08 -8.39
C GLY A 127 -6.35 1.37 -8.73
N ILE A 128 -6.99 1.93 -9.75
CA ILE A 128 -6.84 3.34 -10.12
C ILE A 128 -8.12 4.07 -9.79
N SER A 129 -7.99 5.19 -9.06
CA SER A 129 -9.13 6.01 -8.67
C SER A 129 -9.56 6.92 -9.83
N ILE A 130 -10.66 6.57 -10.48
CA ILE A 130 -11.25 7.32 -11.60
C ILE A 130 -12.72 7.57 -11.31
N ASP A 131 -13.18 8.81 -11.49
CA ASP A 131 -14.56 9.24 -11.21
C ASP A 131 -15.44 9.32 -12.46
N GLY A 132 -15.01 8.73 -13.56
CA GLY A 132 -15.75 8.73 -14.82
C GLY A 132 -15.10 9.58 -15.92
N PRO A 133 -15.90 10.19 -16.84
CA PRO A 133 -15.41 11.10 -17.86
C PRO A 133 -14.57 12.26 -17.30
N GLN A 134 -13.72 12.83 -18.12
CA GLN A 134 -12.75 13.85 -17.73
C GLN A 134 -13.39 15.00 -16.97
N GLU A 135 -14.53 15.52 -17.44
CA GLU A 135 -15.22 16.65 -16.83
C GLU A 135 -15.62 16.37 -15.37
N PHE A 136 -16.07 15.16 -15.05
CA PHE A 136 -16.41 14.79 -13.67
C PHE A 136 -15.17 14.47 -12.83
N HIS A 137 -14.18 13.84 -13.44
CA HIS A 137 -12.93 13.52 -12.75
C HIS A 137 -12.20 14.78 -12.34
N ASP A 138 -12.01 15.72 -13.26
CA ASP A 138 -11.23 16.94 -13.04
C ASP A 138 -11.98 17.98 -12.18
N GLU A 139 -13.31 17.86 -12.03
CA GLU A 139 -14.10 18.73 -11.17
C GLU A 139 -13.70 18.58 -9.69
N PHE A 140 -13.50 17.36 -9.21
CA PHE A 140 -13.29 17.07 -7.79
C PHE A 140 -11.88 16.57 -7.45
N ARG A 141 -11.16 15.96 -8.41
CA ARG A 141 -9.79 15.48 -8.23
C ARG A 141 -8.78 16.50 -8.72
N ARG A 142 -8.38 17.39 -7.83
CA ARG A 142 -7.48 18.51 -8.13
C ARG A 142 -6.13 18.41 -7.44
N THR A 143 -5.14 19.12 -8.01
CA THR A 143 -3.81 19.32 -7.40
C THR A 143 -3.86 20.41 -6.33
#